data_b6c861d33ec60d1b2f828316a61db86e
#
_entry.id   b6c861d33ec60d1b2f828316a61db86e
#
_cell.length_a   1.000
_cell.length_b   1.000
_cell.length_c   1.000
_cell.angle_alpha   90.00
_cell.angle_beta   90.00
_cell.angle_gamma   90.00
#
_symmetry.space_group_name_H-M   'P 1'
#
loop_
_entity.id
_entity.type
_entity.pdbx_description
1 polymer ?
#
loop_
_entity_poly.entity_id
_entity_poly.type
_entity_poly.pdbx_seq_one_letter_code
_entity_poly.pdbx_strand_id
1 'polypeptide(L)'
;PYGLIRAGVAPDHQSIKAVSRRYDAVAGDPRVRLAGNVHVGVDVSVAELIGLYNDVVLAVGAPEDRPLGVPGSDLPGVMGSAAFVGWYNGHPDFRELAPPLGSEAVAVVGNG
;
A
#
# COMPACT_ATOMS: atom_id res chain seq x y z
N PRO A 1 0.13 6.94 -5.86
CA PRO A 1 0.00 6.15 -7.07
C PRO A 1 0.97 4.95 -7.06
N TYR A 2 0.69 3.96 -7.91
CA TYR A 2 1.49 2.74 -8.15
C TYR A 2 1.47 1.68 -7.03
N GLY A 3 0.75 1.88 -5.94
CA GLY A 3 0.48 0.91 -4.89
C GLY A 3 1.71 0.08 -4.48
N LEU A 4 1.61 -1.26 -4.62
CA LEU A 4 2.68 -2.19 -4.25
C LEU A 4 4.00 -1.97 -5.00
N ILE A 5 3.98 -1.52 -6.24
CA ILE A 5 5.21 -1.25 -7.00
C ILE A 5 6.04 -0.16 -6.31
N ARG A 6 5.38 0.84 -5.76
CA ARG A 6 6.05 1.92 -5.03
C ARG A 6 6.38 1.53 -3.59
N ALA A 7 5.39 1.04 -2.86
CA ALA A 7 5.45 0.91 -1.40
C ALA A 7 5.56 -0.53 -0.89
N GLY A 8 5.40 -1.55 -1.76
CA GLY A 8 5.41 -2.94 -1.36
C GLY A 8 6.56 -3.78 -1.91
N VAL A 9 7.14 -3.37 -3.04
CA VAL A 9 8.30 -4.06 -3.63
C VAL A 9 9.58 -3.52 -2.99
N ALA A 10 10.47 -4.43 -2.58
CA ALA A 10 11.75 -4.09 -1.98
C ALA A 10 12.60 -3.18 -2.89
N PRO A 11 13.36 -2.23 -2.34
CA PRO A 11 14.13 -1.24 -3.11
C PRO A 11 15.18 -1.84 -4.05
N ASP A 12 15.68 -3.03 -3.77
CA ASP A 12 16.65 -3.76 -4.58
C ASP A 12 16.03 -4.49 -5.79
N HIS A 13 14.71 -4.63 -5.86
CA HIS A 13 14.01 -5.23 -6.99
C HIS A 13 13.68 -4.20 -8.09
N GLN A 14 14.71 -3.61 -8.67
CA GLN A 14 14.58 -2.53 -9.65
C GLN A 14 13.85 -2.95 -10.93
N SER A 15 13.99 -4.19 -11.38
CA SER A 15 13.30 -4.72 -12.56
C SER A 15 11.77 -4.72 -12.38
N ILE A 16 11.29 -5.05 -11.19
CA ILE A 16 9.86 -5.02 -10.86
C ILE A 16 9.38 -3.57 -10.74
N LYS A 17 10.17 -2.71 -10.09
CA LYS A 17 9.86 -1.28 -9.98
C LYS A 17 9.79 -0.59 -11.35
N ALA A 18 10.52 -1.09 -12.35
CA ALA A 18 10.49 -0.55 -13.71
C ALA A 18 9.11 -0.68 -14.41
N VAL A 19 8.21 -1.51 -13.89
CA VAL A 19 6.81 -1.59 -14.37
C VAL A 19 6.08 -0.25 -14.21
N SER A 20 6.49 0.60 -13.27
CA SER A 20 5.95 1.95 -13.10
C SER A 20 5.98 2.77 -14.40
N ARG A 21 6.97 2.55 -15.29
CA ARG A 21 7.05 3.24 -16.59
C ARG A 21 5.82 3.00 -17.48
N ARG A 22 5.19 1.83 -17.36
CA ARG A 22 3.94 1.54 -18.09
C ARG A 22 2.78 2.34 -17.52
N TYR A 23 2.75 2.50 -16.21
CA TYR A 23 1.73 3.32 -15.55
C TYR A 23 1.93 4.81 -15.85
N ASP A 24 3.19 5.26 -15.94
CA ASP A 24 3.52 6.63 -16.36
C ASP A 24 3.00 6.89 -17.78
N ALA A 25 3.19 5.95 -18.70
CA ALA A 25 2.68 6.07 -20.06
C ALA A 25 1.14 6.12 -20.10
N VAL A 26 0.46 5.31 -19.29
CA VAL A 26 -1.00 5.35 -19.17
C VAL A 26 -1.46 6.66 -18.55
N ALA A 27 -0.81 7.11 -17.48
CA ALA A 27 -1.15 8.37 -16.81
C ALA A 27 -0.92 9.60 -17.68
N GLY A 28 0.00 9.51 -18.65
CA GLY A 28 0.27 10.55 -19.64
C GLY A 28 -0.72 10.59 -20.83
N ASP A 29 -1.61 9.60 -20.95
CA ASP A 29 -2.62 9.59 -22.01
C ASP A 29 -3.67 10.70 -21.74
N PRO A 30 -3.98 11.57 -22.72
CA PRO A 30 -4.92 12.68 -22.55
C PRO A 30 -6.35 12.24 -22.20
N ARG A 31 -6.69 10.99 -22.38
CA ARG A 31 -7.99 10.40 -21.98
C ARG A 31 -8.03 10.02 -20.52
N VAL A 32 -6.88 9.94 -19.84
CA VAL A 32 -6.77 9.59 -18.41
C VAL A 32 -6.76 10.86 -17.58
N ARG A 33 -7.60 10.88 -16.55
CA ARG A 33 -7.62 11.94 -15.55
C ARG A 33 -7.37 11.32 -14.18
N LEU A 34 -6.39 11.82 -13.48
CA LEU A 34 -6.11 11.44 -12.10
C LEU A 34 -6.74 12.48 -11.15
N ALA A 35 -7.64 12.04 -10.30
CA ALA A 35 -8.13 12.82 -9.16
C ALA A 35 -7.50 12.24 -7.89
N GLY A 36 -6.44 12.86 -7.41
CA GLY A 36 -5.79 12.50 -6.16
C GLY A 36 -6.45 13.18 -4.96
N ASN A 37 -6.11 12.70 -3.76
CA ASN A 37 -6.64 13.22 -2.50
C ASN A 37 -8.17 13.19 -2.41
N VAL A 38 -8.78 12.16 -3.00
CA VAL A 38 -10.22 11.89 -2.93
C VAL A 38 -10.40 10.60 -2.14
N HIS A 39 -11.13 10.67 -1.05
CA HIS A 39 -11.44 9.53 -0.19
C HIS A 39 -12.83 9.00 -0.53
N VAL A 40 -12.89 7.90 -1.26
CA VAL A 40 -14.16 7.25 -1.60
C VAL A 40 -14.81 6.71 -0.33
N GLY A 41 -16.07 7.05 -0.13
CA GLY A 41 -16.82 6.78 1.10
C GLY A 41 -16.91 7.98 2.05
N VAL A 42 -16.07 9.02 1.84
CA VAL A 42 -16.09 10.28 2.59
C VAL A 42 -16.38 11.45 1.66
N ASP A 43 -15.53 11.68 0.66
CA ASP A 43 -15.68 12.80 -0.28
C ASP A 43 -16.68 12.49 -1.40
N VAL A 44 -16.74 11.23 -1.81
CA VAL A 44 -17.67 10.71 -2.81
C VAL A 44 -18.05 9.28 -2.47
N SER A 45 -19.32 8.94 -2.57
CA SER A 45 -19.80 7.58 -2.37
C SER A 45 -19.67 6.72 -3.63
N VAL A 46 -19.63 5.41 -3.47
CA VAL A 46 -19.67 4.46 -4.59
C VAL A 46 -20.97 4.61 -5.39
N ALA A 47 -22.09 4.91 -4.72
CA ALA A 47 -23.37 5.11 -5.37
C ALA A 47 -23.36 6.34 -6.30
N GLU A 48 -22.75 7.43 -5.87
CA GLU A 48 -22.55 8.62 -6.71
C GLU A 48 -21.67 8.32 -7.92
N LEU A 49 -20.58 7.58 -7.73
CA LEU A 49 -19.71 7.17 -8.83
C LEU A 49 -20.46 6.32 -9.86
N ILE A 50 -21.26 5.36 -9.41
CA ILE A 50 -22.11 4.53 -10.30
C ILE A 50 -23.12 5.40 -11.07
N GLY A 51 -23.63 6.47 -10.45
CA GLY A 51 -24.54 7.41 -11.11
C GLY A 51 -23.86 8.33 -12.13
N LEU A 52 -22.55 8.56 -12.01
CA LEU A 52 -21.79 9.50 -12.85
C LEU A 52 -21.04 8.82 -14.00
N TYR A 53 -20.73 7.54 -13.89
CA TYR A 53 -19.89 6.80 -14.84
C TYR A 53 -20.61 5.57 -15.40
N ASN A 54 -20.27 5.18 -16.61
CA ASN A 54 -20.79 3.95 -17.23
C ASN A 54 -20.31 2.69 -16.52
N ASP A 55 -19.05 2.70 -16.08
CA ASP A 55 -18.42 1.60 -15.38
C ASP A 55 -17.57 2.13 -14.21
N VAL A 56 -17.59 1.42 -13.10
CA VAL A 56 -16.76 1.71 -11.92
C VAL A 56 -15.95 0.48 -11.58
N VAL A 57 -14.62 0.59 -11.60
CA VAL A 57 -13.70 -0.49 -11.25
C VAL A 57 -13.09 -0.22 -9.88
N LEU A 58 -13.32 -1.11 -8.93
CA LEU A 58 -12.71 -1.06 -7.60
C LEU A 58 -11.38 -1.82 -7.62
N ALA A 59 -10.28 -1.09 -7.55
CA ALA A 59 -8.92 -1.63 -7.54
C ALA A 59 -8.13 -1.06 -6.35
N VAL A 60 -8.71 -1.16 -5.16
CA VAL A 60 -8.28 -0.46 -3.94
C VAL A 60 -7.13 -1.16 -3.19
N GLY A 61 -6.85 -2.44 -3.52
CA GLY A 61 -5.86 -3.25 -2.81
C GLY A 61 -6.29 -3.64 -1.39
N ALA A 62 -5.32 -4.03 -0.57
CA ALA A 62 -5.49 -4.37 0.84
C ALA A 62 -4.39 -3.66 1.65
N PRO A 63 -4.65 -2.45 2.17
CA PRO A 63 -3.62 -1.64 2.83
C PRO A 63 -3.27 -2.12 4.24
N GLU A 64 -4.15 -2.92 4.86
CA GLU A 64 -4.01 -3.35 6.25
C GLU A 64 -3.55 -4.80 6.37
N ASP A 65 -2.73 -5.04 7.38
CA ASP A 65 -2.34 -6.39 7.76
C ASP A 65 -3.48 -7.10 8.48
N ARG A 66 -3.61 -8.41 8.24
CA ARG A 66 -4.53 -9.23 9.03
C ARG A 66 -3.98 -9.39 10.46
N PRO A 67 -4.75 -9.08 11.50
CA PRO A 67 -4.33 -9.34 12.86
C PRO A 67 -3.96 -10.81 13.09
N LEU A 68 -2.86 -11.05 13.81
CA LEU A 68 -2.40 -12.42 14.09
C LEU A 68 -3.34 -13.19 15.01
N GLY A 69 -4.04 -12.49 15.92
CA GLY A 69 -5.08 -13.06 16.79
C GLY A 69 -4.57 -14.05 17.83
N VAL A 70 -3.31 -13.96 18.22
CA VAL A 70 -2.71 -14.79 19.27
C VAL A 70 -2.28 -13.94 20.46
N PRO A 71 -2.17 -14.51 21.68
CA PRO A 71 -1.63 -13.80 22.83
C PRO A 71 -0.25 -13.22 22.54
N GLY A 72 -0.06 -11.95 22.86
CA GLY A 72 1.21 -11.24 22.65
C GLY A 72 1.34 -10.57 21.28
N SER A 73 0.33 -10.63 20.41
CA SER A 73 0.34 -9.92 19.12
C SER A 73 0.32 -8.39 19.24
N ASP A 74 0.08 -7.88 20.44
CA ASP A 74 0.07 -6.47 20.83
C ASP A 74 1.34 -6.01 21.55
N LEU A 75 2.31 -6.90 21.74
CA LEU A 75 3.56 -6.58 22.44
C LEU A 75 4.44 -5.65 21.59
N PRO A 76 5.28 -4.82 22.28
CA PRO A 76 6.27 -4.01 21.60
C PRO A 76 7.19 -4.84 20.68
N GLY A 77 7.40 -4.39 19.46
CA GLY A 77 8.20 -5.09 18.46
C GLY A 77 7.40 -6.05 17.57
N VAL A 78 6.13 -6.32 17.88
CA VAL A 78 5.23 -7.03 16.95
C VAL A 78 4.63 -5.99 15.99
N MET A 79 4.74 -6.24 14.71
CA MET A 79 4.21 -5.34 13.69
C MET A 79 3.77 -6.10 12.46
N GLY A 80 2.84 -5.53 11.71
CA GLY A 80 2.40 -6.07 10.44
C GLY A 80 3.45 -5.89 9.34
N SER A 81 3.47 -6.80 8.40
CA SER A 81 4.41 -6.78 7.28
C SER A 81 4.17 -5.59 6.35
N ALA A 82 2.91 -5.18 6.15
CA ALA A 82 2.60 -4.03 5.30
C ALA A 82 3.14 -2.73 5.90
N ALA A 83 3.02 -2.55 7.22
CA ALA A 83 3.56 -1.39 7.91
C ALA A 83 5.10 -1.35 7.84
N PHE A 84 5.76 -2.49 8.10
CA PHE A 84 7.22 -2.59 8.03
C PHE A 84 7.75 -2.34 6.61
N VAL A 85 7.12 -2.97 5.61
CA VAL A 85 7.49 -2.81 4.20
C VAL A 85 7.22 -1.39 3.72
N GLY A 86 6.11 -0.79 4.12
CA GLY A 86 5.81 0.61 3.86
C GLY A 86 6.86 1.55 4.45
N TRP A 87 7.28 1.29 5.67
CA TRP A 87 8.31 2.07 6.35
C TRP A 87 9.64 2.08 5.58
N TYR A 88 10.23 0.92 5.25
CA TYR A 88 11.52 0.91 4.55
C TYR A 88 11.43 1.36 3.08
N ASN A 89 10.25 1.36 2.49
CA ASN A 89 10.00 1.96 1.17
C ASN A 89 9.70 3.47 1.23
N GLY A 90 9.66 4.08 2.42
CA GLY A 90 9.42 5.50 2.59
C GLY A 90 7.96 5.93 2.37
N HIS A 91 7.00 5.05 2.68
CA HIS A 91 5.59 5.41 2.61
C HIS A 91 5.26 6.48 3.66
N PRO A 92 4.57 7.57 3.30
CA PRO A 92 4.32 8.70 4.21
C PRO A 92 3.63 8.31 5.52
N ASP A 93 2.69 7.36 5.48
CA ASP A 93 1.89 6.96 6.63
C ASP A 93 2.70 6.15 7.67
N PHE A 94 3.85 5.60 7.28
CA PHE A 94 4.70 4.78 8.15
C PHE A 94 6.05 5.42 8.49
N ARG A 95 6.26 6.69 8.12
CA ARG A 95 7.54 7.37 8.35
C ARG A 95 7.93 7.49 9.83
N GLU A 96 6.94 7.53 10.73
CA GLU A 96 7.14 7.64 12.17
C GLU A 96 7.33 6.26 12.84
N LEU A 97 7.21 5.16 12.08
CA LEU A 97 7.45 3.82 12.60
C LEU A 97 8.93 3.67 12.95
N ALA A 98 9.21 3.13 14.13
CA ALA A 98 10.56 2.89 14.64
C ALA A 98 10.79 1.39 14.93
N PRO A 99 11.00 0.55 13.90
CA PRO A 99 11.23 -0.88 14.10
C PRO A 99 12.48 -1.13 14.94
N PRO A 100 12.48 -2.09 15.87
CA PRO A 100 13.64 -2.40 16.71
C PRO A 100 14.68 -3.21 15.92
N LEU A 101 15.42 -2.55 15.02
CA LEU A 101 16.38 -3.19 14.12
C LEU A 101 17.63 -3.75 14.82
N GLY A 102 17.83 -3.44 16.12
CA GLY A 102 18.96 -3.94 16.90
C GLY A 102 18.71 -5.30 17.58
N SER A 103 17.61 -5.97 17.30
CA SER A 103 17.30 -7.26 17.88
C SER A 103 18.20 -8.36 17.32
N GLU A 104 18.69 -9.27 18.20
CA GLU A 104 19.52 -10.42 17.79
C GLU A 104 18.75 -11.48 17.01
N ALA A 105 17.43 -11.54 17.18
CA ALA A 105 16.57 -12.48 16.50
C ALA A 105 15.26 -11.83 16.05
N VAL A 106 14.76 -12.28 14.90
CA VAL A 106 13.49 -11.85 14.33
C VAL A 106 12.68 -13.08 13.96
N ALA A 107 11.40 -13.08 14.33
CA ALA A 107 10.45 -14.09 13.89
C ALA A 107 9.55 -13.50 12.79
N VAL A 108 9.44 -14.20 11.67
CA VAL A 108 8.51 -13.86 10.59
C VAL A 108 7.42 -14.92 10.54
N VAL A 109 6.17 -14.49 10.67
CA VAL A 109 5.01 -15.38 10.64
C VAL A 109 4.32 -15.26 9.30
N GLY A 110 4.29 -16.37 8.57
CA GLY A 110 3.76 -16.44 7.21
C GLY A 110 4.88 -16.55 6.17
N ASN A 111 4.50 -16.91 4.96
CA ASN A 111 5.42 -17.14 3.83
C ASN A 111 4.79 -16.77 2.46
N GLY A 112 3.70 -16.08 2.48
CA GLY A 112 2.90 -15.73 1.30
C GLY A 112 2.89 -14.28 0.98
#